data_5abb9f6254096970e8e737036a4feabe
#
_entry.id   5abb9f6254096970e8e737036a4feabe
#
_cell.length_a   1.000
_cell.length_b   1.000
_cell.length_c   1.000
_cell.angle_alpha   90.00
_cell.angle_beta   90.00
_cell.angle_gamma   90.00
#
_symmetry.space_group_name_H-M   'P 1'
#
loop_
_entity.id
_entity.type
_entity.pdbx_description
1 polymer ?
#
loop_
_entity_poly.entity_id
_entity_poly.type
_entity_poly.pdbx_seq_one_letter_code
_entity_poly.pdbx_strand_id
1 'polypeptide(L)'
;SYSMTKHTVYLALGANIGDRRATMLRAIARINELIGTVERQSALYETEPWGFASAHRFLNACVRVSTTLTPRQLLTATQQIERALGRTAKSAGGVYHDRAIDIDILLYDDIHVDEPDLKIPHPLMNERDFVMIPLREIM
;
A
#
# COMPACT_ATOMS: atom_id res chain seq x y z
N SER A 1 -22.76 -24.22 -0.65
CA SER A 1 -21.72 -23.18 -0.69
C SER A 1 -22.24 -21.90 -0.10
N TYR A 2 -21.39 -21.13 0.48
CA TYR A 2 -21.71 -19.81 0.97
C TYR A 2 -21.03 -18.76 0.11
N SER A 3 -21.68 -17.63 -0.06
CA SER A 3 -21.07 -16.52 -0.78
C SER A 3 -20.22 -15.71 0.18
N MET A 4 -19.05 -15.31 -0.29
CA MET A 4 -18.17 -14.43 0.46
C MET A 4 -18.45 -12.99 0.05
N THR A 5 -18.61 -12.12 1.05
CA THR A 5 -18.81 -10.70 0.80
C THR A 5 -17.54 -10.09 0.23
N LYS A 6 -17.68 -9.33 -0.86
CA LYS A 6 -16.57 -8.58 -1.44
C LYS A 6 -16.54 -7.18 -0.87
N HIS A 7 -15.33 -6.72 -0.61
CA HIS A 7 -15.05 -5.39 -0.08
C HIS A 7 -14.20 -4.61 -1.06
N THR A 8 -14.42 -3.31 -1.12
CA THR A 8 -13.61 -2.41 -1.93
C THR A 8 -12.55 -1.79 -1.04
N VAL A 9 -11.28 -2.03 -1.36
CA VAL A 9 -10.16 -1.50 -0.59
C VAL A 9 -9.25 -0.67 -1.49
N TYR A 10 -8.61 0.32 -0.89
CA TYR A 10 -7.60 1.14 -1.56
C TYR A 10 -6.29 0.97 -0.86
N LEU A 11 -5.25 0.65 -1.62
CA LEU A 11 -3.90 0.45 -1.12
C LEU A 11 -2.96 1.46 -1.76
N ALA A 12 -2.05 2.01 -0.97
CA ALA A 12 -0.96 2.83 -1.46
C ALA A 12 0.32 2.03 -1.48
N LEU A 13 1.09 2.17 -2.56
CA LEU A 13 2.37 1.51 -2.73
C LEU A 13 3.45 2.56 -2.90
N GLY A 14 4.63 2.29 -2.32
CA GLY A 14 5.79 3.15 -2.48
C GLY A 14 7.08 2.36 -2.48
N ALA A 15 8.02 2.75 -3.35
CA ALA A 15 9.34 2.13 -3.44
C ALA A 15 10.37 3.19 -3.78
N ASN A 16 11.56 3.18 -3.11
CA ASN A 16 12.57 4.18 -3.38
C ASN A 16 13.99 3.64 -3.51
N ILE A 17 14.17 2.33 -3.59
CA ILE A 17 15.48 1.72 -3.82
C ILE A 17 15.38 0.63 -4.90
N GLY A 18 16.50 0.36 -5.54
CA GLY A 18 16.60 -0.67 -6.57
C GLY A 18 15.82 -0.31 -7.84
N ASP A 19 15.38 -1.33 -8.55
CA ASP A 19 14.50 -1.18 -9.71
C ASP A 19 13.06 -0.92 -9.23
N ARG A 20 12.78 0.34 -8.93
CA ARG A 20 11.51 0.76 -8.31
C ARG A 20 10.31 0.37 -9.16
N ARG A 21 10.38 0.58 -10.46
CA ARG A 21 9.27 0.27 -11.37
C ARG A 21 8.99 -1.24 -11.38
N ALA A 22 10.01 -2.06 -11.50
CA ALA A 22 9.84 -3.51 -11.49
C ALA A 22 9.24 -3.98 -10.17
N THR A 23 9.72 -3.43 -9.05
CA THR A 23 9.20 -3.78 -7.71
C THR A 23 7.72 -3.40 -7.58
N MET A 24 7.34 -2.20 -8.04
CA MET A 24 5.95 -1.75 -8.01
C MET A 24 5.05 -2.67 -8.83
N LEU A 25 5.47 -3.03 -10.03
CA LEU A 25 4.69 -3.91 -10.90
C LEU A 25 4.57 -5.33 -10.32
N ARG A 26 5.62 -5.84 -9.70
CA ARG A 26 5.56 -7.13 -8.99
C ARG A 26 4.62 -7.07 -7.80
N ALA A 27 4.64 -5.97 -7.05
CA ALA A 27 3.73 -5.79 -5.91
C ALA A 27 2.27 -5.81 -6.37
N ILE A 28 1.95 -5.09 -7.44
CA ILE A 28 0.59 -5.07 -7.99
C ILE A 28 0.18 -6.46 -8.47
N ALA A 29 1.07 -7.19 -9.13
CA ALA A 29 0.80 -8.57 -9.55
C ALA A 29 0.52 -9.49 -8.35
N ARG A 30 1.29 -9.36 -7.27
CA ARG A 30 1.09 -10.14 -6.04
C ARG A 30 -0.22 -9.78 -5.35
N ILE A 31 -0.58 -8.50 -5.34
CA ILE A 31 -1.87 -8.05 -4.80
C ILE A 31 -3.01 -8.71 -5.58
N ASN A 32 -2.92 -8.71 -6.91
CA ASN A 32 -3.94 -9.31 -7.75
C ASN A 32 -4.06 -10.84 -7.53
N GLU A 33 -2.96 -11.48 -7.18
CA GLU A 33 -2.91 -12.94 -6.97
C GLU A 33 -3.35 -13.33 -5.55
N LEU A 34 -2.91 -12.58 -4.52
CA LEU A 34 -3.01 -12.99 -3.13
C LEU A 34 -4.09 -12.27 -2.34
N ILE A 35 -4.51 -11.10 -2.76
CA ILE A 35 -5.46 -10.27 -2.02
C ILE A 35 -6.83 -10.24 -2.69
N GLY A 36 -6.87 -9.96 -3.96
CA GLY A 36 -8.11 -9.88 -4.69
C GLY A 36 -7.90 -9.28 -6.07
N THR A 37 -8.98 -8.96 -6.76
CA THR A 37 -8.90 -8.40 -8.12
C THR A 37 -8.53 -6.93 -8.07
N VAL A 38 -7.42 -6.58 -8.70
CA VAL A 38 -7.03 -5.18 -8.91
C VAL A 38 -7.93 -4.62 -10.00
N GLU A 39 -8.86 -3.75 -9.61
CA GLU A 39 -9.86 -3.19 -10.51
C GLU A 39 -9.36 -1.93 -11.20
N ARG A 40 -8.56 -1.13 -10.50
CA ARG A 40 -7.97 0.11 -11.01
C ARG A 40 -6.58 0.29 -10.42
N GLN A 41 -5.70 0.88 -11.22
CA GLN A 41 -4.41 1.33 -10.71
C GLN A 41 -4.10 2.71 -11.26
N SER A 42 -3.44 3.53 -10.44
CA SER A 42 -2.99 4.84 -10.84
C SER A 42 -1.72 4.76 -11.70
N ALA A 43 -1.33 5.86 -12.29
CA ALA A 43 0.01 6.01 -12.82
C ALA A 43 1.04 5.88 -11.68
N LEU A 44 2.29 5.65 -12.04
CA LEU A 44 3.41 5.66 -11.10
C LEU A 44 3.92 7.10 -11.01
N TYR A 45 3.90 7.69 -9.82
CA TYR A 45 4.31 9.07 -9.58
C TYR A 45 5.65 9.10 -8.85
N GLU A 46 6.59 9.87 -9.35
CA GLU A 46 7.88 10.07 -8.67
C GLU A 46 7.77 11.26 -7.72
N THR A 47 8.15 11.07 -6.46
CA THR A 47 8.05 12.09 -5.42
C THR A 47 9.28 12.10 -4.53
N GLU A 48 9.52 13.27 -3.89
CA GLU A 48 10.58 13.40 -2.89
C GLU A 48 10.25 12.57 -1.63
N PRO A 49 11.26 12.12 -0.88
CA PRO A 49 11.03 11.43 0.40
C PRO A 49 10.25 12.32 1.38
N TRP A 50 9.30 11.71 2.11
CA TRP A 50 8.50 12.39 3.11
C TRP A 50 8.96 11.96 4.52
N GLY A 51 9.32 12.92 5.37
CA GLY A 51 9.65 12.67 6.76
C GLY A 51 11.07 12.17 7.02
N PHE A 52 11.94 12.11 6.01
CA PHE A 52 13.35 11.77 6.18
C PHE A 52 14.19 12.27 5.01
N ALA A 53 15.50 12.37 5.21
CA ALA A 53 16.44 12.74 4.17
C ALA A 53 16.90 11.48 3.44
N SER A 54 16.83 11.49 2.11
CA SER A 54 17.31 10.40 1.27
C SER A 54 17.70 10.94 -0.10
N ALA A 55 18.69 10.32 -0.72
CA ALA A 55 19.06 10.57 -2.12
C ALA A 55 18.11 9.88 -3.10
N HIS A 56 17.24 8.99 -2.61
CA HIS A 56 16.37 8.18 -3.45
C HIS A 56 14.94 8.73 -3.43
N ARG A 57 14.43 9.04 -4.62
CA ARG A 57 13.03 9.43 -4.79
C ARG A 57 12.14 8.21 -4.76
N PHE A 58 10.93 8.38 -4.25
CA PHE A 58 9.92 7.35 -4.26
C PHE A 58 9.20 7.29 -5.61
N LEU A 59 8.82 6.08 -6.02
CA LEU A 59 7.68 5.87 -6.90
C LEU A 59 6.49 5.53 -6.03
N ASN A 60 5.36 6.18 -6.30
CA ASN A 60 4.13 5.99 -5.54
C ASN A 60 2.99 5.69 -6.50
N ALA A 61 2.06 4.85 -6.05
CA ALA A 61 0.85 4.53 -6.79
C ALA A 61 -0.23 4.08 -5.82
N CYS A 62 -1.48 4.11 -6.28
CA CYS A 62 -2.60 3.52 -5.55
C CYS A 62 -3.31 2.50 -6.43
N VAL A 63 -3.88 1.49 -5.78
CA VAL A 63 -4.72 0.49 -6.45
C VAL A 63 -6.04 0.36 -5.71
N ARG A 64 -7.11 0.12 -6.47
CA ARG A 64 -8.41 -0.28 -5.93
C ARG A 64 -8.56 -1.79 -6.13
N VAL A 65 -8.89 -2.49 -5.06
CA VAL A 65 -8.93 -3.95 -5.06
C VAL A 65 -10.28 -4.42 -4.52
N SER A 66 -10.87 -5.39 -5.20
CA SER A 66 -12.03 -6.12 -4.69
C SER A 66 -11.51 -7.37 -3.98
N THR A 67 -11.79 -7.50 -2.68
CA THR A 67 -11.24 -8.58 -1.86
C THR A 67 -12.30 -9.18 -0.96
N THR A 68 -12.14 -10.44 -0.59
CA THR A 68 -12.95 -11.10 0.44
C THR A 68 -12.24 -11.16 1.78
N LEU A 69 -11.00 -10.65 1.86
CA LEU A 69 -10.24 -10.67 3.10
C LEU A 69 -10.81 -9.69 4.13
N THR A 70 -10.75 -10.09 5.40
CA THR A 70 -11.03 -9.17 6.51
C THR A 70 -9.92 -8.13 6.61
N PRO A 71 -10.11 -7.00 7.34
CA PRO A 71 -9.03 -6.04 7.53
C PRO A 71 -7.75 -6.66 8.09
N ARG A 72 -7.85 -7.58 9.04
CA ARG A 72 -6.68 -8.27 9.62
C ARG A 72 -6.00 -9.19 8.61
N GLN A 73 -6.76 -9.93 7.84
CA GLN A 73 -6.21 -10.78 6.79
C GLN A 73 -5.52 -9.93 5.72
N LEU A 74 -6.11 -8.78 5.39
CA LEU A 74 -5.53 -7.85 4.44
C LEU A 74 -4.19 -7.32 4.93
N LEU A 75 -4.10 -6.91 6.19
CA LEU A 75 -2.83 -6.46 6.78
C LEU A 75 -1.76 -7.55 6.70
N THR A 76 -2.11 -8.78 7.08
CA THR A 76 -1.19 -9.91 7.00
C THR A 76 -0.69 -10.14 5.58
N ALA A 77 -1.61 -10.08 4.60
CA ALA A 77 -1.25 -10.30 3.19
C ALA A 77 -0.33 -9.19 2.66
N THR A 78 -0.61 -7.93 2.99
CA THR A 78 0.27 -6.83 2.55
C THR A 78 1.67 -6.95 3.14
N GLN A 79 1.77 -7.35 4.40
CA GLN A 79 3.06 -7.56 5.05
C GLN A 79 3.83 -8.73 4.45
N GLN A 80 3.15 -9.80 4.07
CA GLN A 80 3.77 -10.94 3.39
C GLN A 80 4.36 -10.52 2.04
N ILE A 81 3.63 -9.71 1.29
CA ILE A 81 4.10 -9.19 0.00
C ILE A 81 5.33 -8.30 0.21
N GLU A 82 5.30 -7.41 1.19
CA GLU A 82 6.45 -6.56 1.51
C GLU A 82 7.70 -7.39 1.80
N ARG A 83 7.57 -8.42 2.63
CA ARG A 83 8.70 -9.30 2.96
C ARG A 83 9.22 -10.07 1.74
N ALA A 84 8.32 -10.60 0.93
CA ALA A 84 8.67 -11.37 -0.27
C ALA A 84 9.40 -10.51 -1.31
N LEU A 85 9.16 -9.21 -1.36
CA LEU A 85 9.75 -8.31 -2.33
C LEU A 85 11.00 -7.56 -1.80
N GLY A 86 11.52 -7.97 -0.65
CA GLY A 86 12.81 -7.50 -0.18
C GLY A 86 12.80 -6.53 0.99
N ARG A 87 11.68 -6.35 1.67
CA ARG A 87 11.66 -5.58 2.92
C ARG A 87 12.18 -6.46 4.03
N THR A 88 13.50 -6.41 4.27
CA THR A 88 14.17 -7.31 5.22
C THR A 88 14.27 -6.75 6.63
N ALA A 89 14.09 -5.44 6.80
CA ALA A 89 14.24 -4.81 8.11
C ALA A 89 13.08 -3.86 8.36
N LYS A 90 12.59 -3.83 9.59
CA LYS A 90 11.60 -2.85 10.04
C LYS A 90 12.30 -1.53 10.36
N SER A 91 11.56 -0.42 10.24
CA SER A 91 12.01 0.86 10.75
C SER A 91 12.13 0.77 12.27
N ALA A 92 13.32 1.03 12.79
CA ALA A 92 13.55 1.03 14.23
C ALA A 92 13.08 2.35 14.83
N GLY A 93 12.37 2.27 15.97
CA GLY A 93 11.95 3.46 16.72
C GLY A 93 11.03 4.40 15.95
N GLY A 94 10.29 3.91 14.96
CA GLY A 94 9.38 4.73 14.17
C GLY A 94 10.07 5.62 13.14
N VAL A 95 11.37 5.43 12.91
CA VAL A 95 12.13 6.20 11.92
C VAL A 95 11.87 5.64 10.52
N TYR A 96 11.65 6.56 9.54
CA TYR A 96 11.50 6.17 8.15
C TYR A 96 12.85 5.79 7.54
N HIS A 97 12.85 4.75 6.73
CA HIS A 97 14.02 4.26 6.01
C HIS A 97 13.72 4.10 4.52
N ASP A 98 14.77 4.10 3.72
CA ASP A 98 14.66 3.64 2.33
C ASP A 98 14.21 2.17 2.33
N ARG A 99 13.33 1.81 1.39
CA ARG A 99 12.74 0.47 1.35
C ARG A 99 12.40 0.04 -0.06
N ALA A 100 12.47 -1.28 -0.29
CA ALA A 100 12.12 -1.84 -1.58
C ALA A 100 10.65 -1.61 -1.91
N ILE A 101 9.77 -1.87 -0.96
CA ILE A 101 8.32 -1.67 -1.13
C ILE A 101 7.64 -1.41 0.21
N ASP A 102 6.67 -0.53 0.19
CA ASP A 102 5.78 -0.25 1.30
C ASP A 102 4.34 -0.30 0.78
N ILE A 103 3.47 -1.00 1.49
CA ILE A 103 2.07 -1.13 1.11
C ILE A 103 1.21 -0.73 2.30
N ASP A 104 0.48 0.37 2.14
CA ASP A 104 -0.40 0.89 3.20
C ASP A 104 -1.86 0.68 2.83
N ILE A 105 -2.66 0.27 3.80
CA ILE A 105 -4.12 0.19 3.66
C ILE A 105 -4.67 1.60 3.90
N LEU A 106 -5.32 2.17 2.88
CA LEU A 106 -5.88 3.51 2.97
C LEU A 106 -7.34 3.47 3.41
N LEU A 107 -8.14 2.69 2.70
CA LEU A 107 -9.58 2.61 2.89
C LEU A 107 -10.02 1.15 2.74
N TYR A 108 -11.06 0.79 3.49
CA TYR A 108 -11.70 -0.51 3.41
C TYR A 108 -13.21 -0.27 3.52
N ASP A 109 -13.91 -0.26 2.39
CA ASP A 109 -15.30 0.20 2.32
C ASP A 109 -15.43 1.57 3.02
N ASP A 110 -16.41 1.73 3.89
CA ASP A 110 -16.58 2.93 4.72
C ASP A 110 -16.34 2.65 6.21
N ILE A 111 -15.64 1.57 6.53
CA ILE A 111 -15.42 1.18 7.92
C ILE A 111 -14.29 1.98 8.57
N HIS A 112 -14.33 2.01 9.89
CA HIS A 112 -13.29 2.61 10.72
C HIS A 112 -12.71 1.53 11.63
N VAL A 113 -11.37 1.43 11.62
CA VAL A 113 -10.63 0.53 12.51
C VAL A 113 -9.62 1.38 13.27
N ASP A 114 -9.59 1.23 14.59
CA ASP A 114 -8.65 1.94 15.45
C ASP A 114 -8.01 0.97 16.43
N GLU A 115 -7.01 0.25 15.95
CA GLU A 115 -6.24 -0.71 16.74
C GLU A 115 -4.78 -0.27 16.73
N PRO A 116 -3.96 -0.73 17.69
CA PRO A 116 -2.57 -0.25 17.78
C PRO A 116 -1.75 -0.41 16.52
N ASP A 117 -1.99 -1.45 15.73
CA ASP A 117 -1.22 -1.78 14.53
C ASP A 117 -2.04 -1.71 13.24
N LEU A 118 -3.30 -1.25 13.32
CA LEU A 118 -4.17 -1.16 12.14
C LEU A 118 -5.16 -0.02 12.30
N LYS A 119 -4.99 1.02 11.51
CA LYS A 119 -5.88 2.18 11.51
C LYS A 119 -6.41 2.41 10.10
N ILE A 120 -7.73 2.39 9.97
CA ILE A 120 -8.44 2.62 8.70
C ILE A 120 -9.55 3.63 8.96
N PRO A 121 -9.67 4.71 8.21
CA PRO A 121 -8.77 5.18 7.15
C PRO A 121 -7.35 5.44 7.65
N HIS A 122 -6.38 5.37 6.76
CA HIS A 122 -4.99 5.65 7.12
C HIS A 122 -4.89 7.06 7.70
N PRO A 123 -4.31 7.23 8.90
CA PRO A 123 -4.43 8.49 9.64
C PRO A 123 -3.76 9.69 8.99
N LEU A 124 -2.73 9.48 8.18
CA LEU A 124 -1.97 10.57 7.55
C LEU A 124 -2.29 10.76 6.07
N MET A 125 -3.21 9.97 5.49
CA MET A 125 -3.39 9.98 4.03
C MET A 125 -3.74 11.36 3.48
N ASN A 126 -4.60 12.11 4.18
CA ASN A 126 -5.06 13.43 3.69
C ASN A 126 -3.96 14.49 3.72
N GLU A 127 -2.87 14.24 4.45
CA GLU A 127 -1.75 15.18 4.58
C GLU A 127 -0.63 14.88 3.59
N ARG A 128 -0.78 13.83 2.76
CA ARG A 128 0.28 13.34 1.89
C ARG A 128 -0.14 13.40 0.44
N ASP A 129 0.38 14.38 -0.30
CA ASP A 129 0.08 14.51 -1.73
C ASP A 129 0.51 13.27 -2.51
N PHE A 130 1.60 12.62 -2.10
CA PHE A 130 2.08 11.40 -2.76
C PHE A 130 1.11 10.21 -2.58
N VAL A 131 0.15 10.32 -1.68
CA VAL A 131 -0.96 9.37 -1.52
C VAL A 131 -2.21 9.90 -2.22
N MET A 132 -2.59 11.14 -1.94
CA MET A 132 -3.86 11.71 -2.41
C MET A 132 -3.92 11.90 -3.92
N ILE A 133 -2.83 12.28 -4.56
CA ILE A 133 -2.81 12.46 -6.01
C ILE A 133 -3.10 11.15 -6.74
N PRO A 134 -2.34 10.05 -6.51
CA PRO A 134 -2.69 8.78 -7.15
C PRO A 134 -4.03 8.23 -6.70
N LEU A 135 -4.43 8.45 -5.44
CA LEU A 135 -5.72 7.97 -4.96
C LEU A 135 -6.88 8.63 -5.71
N ARG A 136 -6.84 9.95 -5.88
CA ARG A 136 -7.90 10.68 -6.60
C ARG A 136 -8.05 10.22 -8.04
N GLU A 137 -6.97 9.77 -8.65
CA GLU A 137 -7.01 9.27 -10.03
C GLU A 137 -7.92 8.06 -10.17
N ILE A 138 -8.05 7.25 -9.12
CA ILE A 138 -8.75 5.95 -9.19
C ILE A 138 -10.01 5.88 -8.34
N MET A 139 -10.35 6.92 -7.62
CA MET A 139 -11.62 6.98 -6.87
C MET A 139 -12.82 7.22 -7.77
#